data_15110ecf929124d14b01da621dad6e77
#
_entry.id   15110ecf929124d14b01da621dad6e77
#
_cell.length_a   1.000
_cell.length_b   1.000
_cell.length_c   1.000
_cell.angle_alpha   90.00
_cell.angle_beta   90.00
_cell.angle_gamma   90.00
#
_symmetry.space_group_name_H-M   'P 1'
#
loop_
_entity.id
_entity.type
_entity.pdbx_description
1 polymer ?
#
loop_
_entity_poly.entity_id
_entity_poly.type
_entity_poly.pdbx_seq_one_letter_code
_entity_poly.pdbx_strand_id
1 'polypeptide(L)'
;SAWKDKLLSWDGTAMTYDAIGNMLTRGGTTYTWTQGRRLSGVENGKSIKYLYDHTGARVKKTVDNTVTEYQWAGDLLLSEKTDGRIIWYCYDSQANLISVTIRGITYFYVRNVQGDIIALVDADGKVVVKYTYDSWGKVVAVTGELADTVGVQNPFRYKGYYYDNETGMYYLKSRYYV
;
A
#
# COMPACT_ATOMS: atom_id res chain seq x y z
N SER A 1 16.38 -9.79 -29.10
CA SER A 1 16.76 -8.37 -28.93
C SER A 1 16.75 -8.03 -27.45
N ALA A 2 17.88 -7.61 -26.90
CA ALA A 2 17.92 -7.12 -25.52
C ALA A 2 17.08 -5.83 -25.45
N TRP A 3 16.16 -5.76 -24.51
CA TRP A 3 15.45 -4.52 -24.17
C TRP A 3 16.48 -3.50 -23.68
N LYS A 4 16.76 -2.50 -24.50
CA LYS A 4 17.83 -1.54 -24.25
C LYS A 4 17.49 -0.54 -23.12
N ASP A 5 16.21 -0.46 -22.74
CA ASP A 5 15.70 0.55 -21.81
C ASP A 5 15.40 0.01 -20.40
N LYS A 6 15.90 -1.20 -20.07
CA LYS A 6 15.78 -1.74 -18.71
C LYS A 6 16.80 -1.08 -17.79
N LEU A 7 16.33 -0.54 -16.66
CA LEU A 7 17.19 -0.03 -15.60
C LEU A 7 17.84 -1.23 -14.88
N LEU A 8 19.11 -1.50 -15.18
CA LEU A 8 19.83 -2.65 -14.62
C LEU A 8 20.47 -2.37 -13.25
N SER A 9 20.62 -1.09 -12.90
CA SER A 9 21.08 -0.68 -11.58
C SER A 9 20.64 0.76 -11.27
N TRP A 10 20.41 1.05 -9.99
CA TRP A 10 20.15 2.39 -9.49
C TRP A 10 20.84 2.54 -8.14
N ASP A 11 21.62 3.62 -8.00
CA ASP A 11 22.38 3.92 -6.78
C ASP A 11 23.18 2.70 -6.26
N GLY A 12 23.92 2.05 -7.16
CA GLY A 12 24.70 0.85 -6.87
C GLY A 12 23.90 -0.44 -6.65
N THR A 13 22.57 -0.37 -6.65
CA THR A 13 21.70 -1.53 -6.45
C THR A 13 21.35 -2.19 -7.77
N ALA A 14 21.79 -3.43 -7.99
CA ALA A 14 21.49 -4.20 -9.19
C ALA A 14 20.03 -4.67 -9.22
N MET A 15 19.48 -4.75 -10.44
CA MET A 15 18.12 -5.22 -10.72
C MET A 15 18.13 -6.27 -11.83
N THR A 16 17.28 -7.29 -11.68
CA THR A 16 17.06 -8.29 -12.72
C THR A 16 15.59 -8.38 -13.08
N TYR A 17 15.30 -8.84 -14.29
CA TYR A 17 13.95 -8.89 -14.84
C TYR A 17 13.70 -10.19 -15.60
N ASP A 18 12.44 -10.61 -15.67
CA ASP A 18 12.01 -11.67 -16.57
C ASP A 18 11.94 -11.20 -18.04
N ALA A 19 11.53 -12.12 -18.93
CA ALA A 19 11.43 -11.85 -20.37
C ALA A 19 10.39 -10.77 -20.73
N ILE A 20 9.36 -10.57 -19.90
CA ILE A 20 8.28 -9.59 -20.14
C ILE A 20 8.44 -8.30 -19.32
N GLY A 21 9.57 -8.18 -18.60
CA GLY A 21 9.96 -6.96 -17.90
C GLY A 21 9.49 -6.85 -16.45
N ASN A 22 9.01 -7.92 -15.84
CA ASN A 22 8.77 -7.93 -14.40
C ASN A 22 10.10 -7.97 -13.64
N MET A 23 10.24 -7.16 -12.61
CA MET A 23 11.42 -7.16 -11.75
C MET A 23 11.48 -8.49 -10.96
N LEU A 24 12.61 -9.20 -11.06
CA LEU A 24 12.84 -10.44 -10.31
C LEU A 24 13.62 -10.20 -9.03
N THR A 25 14.62 -9.30 -9.08
CA THR A 25 15.42 -8.98 -7.91
C THR A 25 15.77 -7.49 -7.85
N ARG A 26 15.90 -6.94 -6.63
CA ARG A 26 16.45 -5.61 -6.34
C ARG A 26 16.99 -5.58 -4.92
N GLY A 27 18.28 -5.33 -4.74
CA GLY A 27 18.90 -5.09 -3.43
C GLY A 27 18.64 -6.20 -2.39
N GLY A 28 18.76 -7.47 -2.78
CA GLY A 28 18.49 -8.61 -1.89
C GLY A 28 17.00 -8.97 -1.76
N THR A 29 16.08 -8.19 -2.32
CA THR A 29 14.65 -8.52 -2.40
C THR A 29 14.38 -9.33 -3.66
N THR A 30 13.61 -10.42 -3.53
CA THR A 30 13.15 -11.25 -4.65
C THR A 30 11.65 -11.08 -4.86
N TYR A 31 11.23 -11.00 -6.11
CA TYR A 31 9.84 -10.81 -6.52
C TYR A 31 9.37 -12.00 -7.37
N THR A 32 8.19 -12.52 -7.07
CA THR A 32 7.55 -13.61 -7.81
C THR A 32 6.27 -13.07 -8.47
N TRP A 33 6.06 -13.44 -9.73
CA TRP A 33 4.95 -12.95 -10.54
C TRP A 33 4.07 -14.10 -11.04
N THR A 34 2.78 -13.84 -11.22
CA THR A 34 1.80 -14.77 -11.76
C THR A 34 0.91 -14.07 -12.78
N GLN A 35 0.26 -14.84 -13.64
CA GLN A 35 -0.66 -14.33 -14.66
C GLN A 35 -0.08 -13.13 -15.44
N GLY A 36 1.19 -13.25 -15.82
CA GLY A 36 1.93 -12.24 -16.56
C GLY A 36 2.53 -11.17 -15.68
N ARG A 37 1.76 -10.24 -15.14
CA ARG A 37 2.28 -9.04 -14.43
C ARG A 37 1.70 -8.84 -13.03
N ARG A 38 1.09 -9.86 -12.43
CA ARG A 38 0.59 -9.78 -11.05
C ARG A 38 1.67 -10.23 -10.07
N LEU A 39 2.05 -9.36 -9.16
CA LEU A 39 3.02 -9.67 -8.11
C LEU A 39 2.38 -10.69 -7.15
N SER A 40 2.90 -11.90 -7.08
CA SER A 40 2.37 -12.96 -6.22
C SER A 40 3.20 -13.19 -4.96
N GLY A 41 4.44 -12.72 -4.93
CA GLY A 41 5.30 -12.86 -3.75
C GLY A 41 6.44 -11.88 -3.71
N VAL A 42 6.89 -11.59 -2.49
CA VAL A 42 8.09 -10.78 -2.18
C VAL A 42 8.83 -11.46 -1.02
N GLU A 43 10.14 -11.63 -1.18
CA GLU A 43 11.03 -12.10 -0.13
C GLU A 43 12.08 -11.00 0.15
N ASN A 44 12.00 -10.38 1.32
CA ASN A 44 12.88 -9.27 1.73
C ASN A 44 13.30 -9.38 3.22
N GLY A 45 13.51 -10.59 3.69
CA GLY A 45 13.65 -10.93 5.12
C GLY A 45 12.33 -11.31 5.77
N LYS A 46 11.22 -11.08 5.06
CA LYS A 46 9.88 -11.62 5.35
C LYS A 46 9.36 -12.30 4.11
N SER A 47 8.56 -13.36 4.29
CA SER A 47 7.85 -14.02 3.20
C SER A 47 6.48 -13.39 3.00
N ILE A 48 6.27 -12.72 1.89
CA ILE A 48 5.03 -12.00 1.59
C ILE A 48 4.37 -12.66 0.37
N LYS A 49 3.10 -12.99 0.49
CA LYS A 49 2.30 -13.60 -0.59
C LYS A 49 1.03 -12.81 -0.82
N TYR A 50 0.65 -12.69 -2.09
CA TYR A 50 -0.55 -11.98 -2.52
C TYR A 50 -1.45 -12.91 -3.32
N LEU A 51 -2.76 -12.83 -3.06
CA LEU A 51 -3.80 -13.47 -3.88
C LEU A 51 -4.74 -12.41 -4.44
N TYR A 52 -5.19 -12.66 -5.66
CA TYR A 52 -6.06 -11.77 -6.41
C TYR A 52 -7.30 -12.53 -6.86
N ASP A 53 -8.42 -11.83 -6.98
CA ASP A 53 -9.62 -12.37 -7.60
C ASP A 53 -9.53 -12.33 -9.14
N HIS A 54 -10.62 -12.73 -9.79
CA HIS A 54 -10.71 -12.74 -11.25
C HIS A 54 -10.67 -11.33 -11.88
N THR A 55 -11.02 -10.28 -11.12
CA THR A 55 -10.95 -8.88 -11.57
C THR A 55 -9.54 -8.30 -11.47
N GLY A 56 -8.67 -8.95 -10.69
CA GLY A 56 -7.32 -8.49 -10.38
C GLY A 56 -7.22 -7.65 -9.11
N ALA A 57 -8.30 -7.55 -8.33
CA ALA A 57 -8.23 -6.95 -7.01
C ALA A 57 -7.53 -7.91 -6.03
N ARG A 58 -6.65 -7.38 -5.20
CA ARG A 58 -5.96 -8.15 -4.15
C ARG A 58 -6.94 -8.50 -3.04
N VAL A 59 -7.24 -9.80 -2.89
CA VAL A 59 -8.19 -10.29 -1.87
C VAL A 59 -7.52 -10.81 -0.61
N LYS A 60 -6.21 -11.12 -0.69
CA LYS A 60 -5.45 -11.61 0.47
C LYS A 60 -3.98 -11.19 0.38
N LYS A 61 -3.42 -10.82 1.52
CA LYS A 61 -1.98 -10.67 1.76
C LYS A 61 -1.60 -11.57 2.93
N THR A 62 -0.51 -12.31 2.80
CA THR A 62 0.07 -13.07 3.90
C THR A 62 1.50 -12.57 4.11
N VAL A 63 1.83 -12.14 5.30
CA VAL A 63 3.17 -11.74 5.71
C VAL A 63 3.63 -12.72 6.77
N ASP A 64 4.58 -13.57 6.42
CA ASP A 64 5.00 -14.74 7.21
C ASP A 64 3.77 -15.61 7.52
N ASN A 65 3.22 -15.55 8.73
CA ASN A 65 2.04 -16.29 9.16
C ASN A 65 0.80 -15.38 9.37
N THR A 66 0.95 -14.06 9.21
CA THR A 66 -0.15 -13.11 9.41
C THR A 66 -0.92 -12.91 8.12
N VAL A 67 -2.22 -13.18 8.17
CA VAL A 67 -3.13 -13.08 7.02
C VAL A 67 -3.97 -11.81 7.13
N THR A 68 -3.98 -11.02 6.05
CA THR A 68 -4.91 -9.89 5.84
C THR A 68 -5.83 -10.23 4.68
N GLU A 69 -7.12 -10.16 4.91
CA GLU A 69 -8.16 -10.35 3.89
C GLU A 69 -8.79 -8.99 3.54
N TYR A 70 -9.04 -8.76 2.25
CA TYR A 70 -9.56 -7.50 1.72
C TYR A 70 -10.95 -7.68 1.14
N GLN A 71 -11.85 -6.75 1.45
CA GLN A 71 -13.21 -6.74 0.93
C GLN A 71 -13.41 -5.52 0.04
N TRP A 72 -13.84 -5.76 -1.20
CA TRP A 72 -14.01 -4.75 -2.22
C TRP A 72 -15.48 -4.61 -2.65
N ALA A 73 -15.85 -3.38 -3.02
CA ALA A 73 -17.07 -3.09 -3.79
C ALA A 73 -16.64 -2.37 -5.07
N GLY A 74 -16.63 -3.10 -6.19
CA GLY A 74 -16.01 -2.59 -7.41
C GLY A 74 -14.56 -2.21 -7.18
N ASP A 75 -14.26 -0.93 -7.35
CA ASP A 75 -12.92 -0.40 -7.18
C ASP A 75 -12.60 0.12 -5.76
N LEU A 76 -13.56 0.09 -4.86
CA LEU A 76 -13.41 0.63 -3.51
C LEU A 76 -13.06 -0.48 -2.52
N LEU A 77 -11.98 -0.30 -1.79
CA LEU A 77 -11.64 -1.16 -0.65
C LEU A 77 -12.53 -0.76 0.52
N LEU A 78 -13.47 -1.63 0.91
CA LEU A 78 -14.39 -1.35 2.01
C LEU A 78 -13.80 -1.69 3.37
N SER A 79 -13.04 -2.78 3.44
CA SER A 79 -12.42 -3.21 4.69
C SER A 79 -11.21 -4.11 4.46
N GLU A 80 -10.40 -4.20 5.49
CA GLU A 80 -9.37 -5.23 5.63
C GLU A 80 -9.47 -5.88 7.01
N LYS A 81 -9.21 -7.18 7.06
CA LYS A 81 -9.29 -7.97 8.28
C LYS A 81 -7.95 -8.68 8.52
N THR A 82 -7.35 -8.43 9.69
CA THR A 82 -6.10 -9.08 10.13
C THR A 82 -6.26 -9.55 11.56
N ASP A 83 -6.03 -10.83 11.81
CA ASP A 83 -6.11 -11.44 13.15
C ASP A 83 -7.42 -11.10 13.89
N GLY A 84 -8.56 -11.17 13.19
CA GLY A 84 -9.88 -10.86 13.73
C GLY A 84 -10.19 -9.37 13.87
N ARG A 85 -9.21 -8.48 13.71
CA ARG A 85 -9.41 -7.02 13.72
C ARG A 85 -9.79 -6.53 12.33
N ILE A 86 -10.78 -5.67 12.25
CA ILE A 86 -11.25 -5.11 11.00
C ILE A 86 -11.00 -3.60 10.99
N ILE A 87 -10.46 -3.12 9.89
CA ILE A 87 -10.38 -1.70 9.54
C ILE A 87 -11.41 -1.43 8.46
N TRP A 88 -12.23 -0.40 8.65
CA TRP A 88 -13.26 -0.01 7.70
C TRP A 88 -12.92 1.30 7.02
N TYR A 89 -13.27 1.42 5.76
CA TYR A 89 -13.06 2.61 4.94
C TYR A 89 -14.41 3.15 4.45
N CYS A 90 -14.60 4.47 4.55
CA CYS A 90 -15.82 5.12 4.10
C CYS A 90 -15.51 6.09 2.97
N TYR A 91 -16.41 6.14 1.99
CA TYR A 91 -16.30 6.96 0.79
C TYR A 91 -17.55 7.82 0.64
N ASP A 92 -17.41 8.97 -0.05
CA ASP A 92 -18.56 9.78 -0.46
C ASP A 92 -19.20 9.22 -1.73
N SER A 93 -20.27 9.89 -2.20
CA SER A 93 -20.98 9.51 -3.44
C SER A 93 -20.17 9.66 -4.72
N GLN A 94 -19.01 10.34 -4.65
CA GLN A 94 -18.07 10.52 -5.75
C GLN A 94 -16.86 9.57 -5.65
N ALA A 95 -16.94 8.58 -4.76
CA ALA A 95 -15.89 7.61 -4.48
C ALA A 95 -14.59 8.22 -3.87
N ASN A 96 -14.67 9.39 -3.25
CA ASN A 96 -13.57 9.93 -2.48
C ASN A 96 -13.52 9.28 -1.11
N LEU A 97 -12.36 8.81 -0.70
CA LEU A 97 -12.13 8.23 0.61
C LEU A 97 -12.26 9.31 1.69
N ILE A 98 -13.20 9.17 2.63
CA ILE A 98 -13.55 10.15 3.68
C ILE A 98 -12.91 9.82 5.01
N SER A 99 -13.06 8.57 5.45
CA SER A 99 -12.66 8.18 6.80
C SER A 99 -12.18 6.75 6.89
N VAL A 100 -11.45 6.47 7.96
CA VAL A 100 -11.03 5.13 8.37
C VAL A 100 -11.50 4.89 9.80
N THR A 101 -12.06 3.70 10.04
CA THR A 101 -12.44 3.26 11.40
C THR A 101 -11.47 2.15 11.83
N ILE A 102 -10.71 2.42 12.87
CA ILE A 102 -9.72 1.51 13.45
C ILE A 102 -10.10 1.27 14.91
N ARG A 103 -10.29 0.00 15.30
CA ARG A 103 -10.70 -0.37 16.67
C ARG A 103 -11.97 0.34 17.15
N GLY A 104 -12.91 0.57 16.23
CA GLY A 104 -14.18 1.24 16.54
C GLY A 104 -14.11 2.76 16.62
N ILE A 105 -12.94 3.37 16.44
CA ILE A 105 -12.76 4.83 16.43
C ILE A 105 -12.57 5.30 14.99
N THR A 106 -13.34 6.31 14.60
CA THR A 106 -13.30 6.87 13.24
C THR A 106 -12.39 8.08 13.19
N TYR A 107 -11.52 8.09 12.18
CA TYR A 107 -10.62 9.20 11.85
C TYR A 107 -10.90 9.67 10.43
N PHE A 108 -10.82 10.97 10.18
CA PHE A 108 -11.11 11.59 8.89
C PHE A 108 -9.82 11.96 8.18
N TYR A 109 -9.83 11.76 6.87
CA TYR A 109 -8.67 12.05 6.02
C TYR A 109 -8.58 13.53 5.67
N VAL A 110 -7.41 14.10 5.86
CA VAL A 110 -7.04 15.42 5.33
C VAL A 110 -6.13 15.22 4.14
N ARG A 111 -6.47 15.85 3.00
CA ARG A 111 -5.72 15.74 1.75
C ARG A 111 -5.21 17.11 1.30
N ASN A 112 -4.08 17.09 0.59
CA ASN A 112 -3.64 18.24 -0.19
C ASN A 112 -4.34 18.27 -1.56
N VAL A 113 -4.05 19.30 -2.36
CA VAL A 113 -4.60 19.48 -3.71
C VAL A 113 -4.17 18.39 -4.70
N GLN A 114 -3.10 17.65 -4.42
CA GLN A 114 -2.60 16.56 -5.26
C GLN A 114 -3.24 15.21 -4.92
N GLY A 115 -4.08 15.16 -3.86
CA GLY A 115 -4.74 13.97 -3.36
C GLY A 115 -3.94 13.16 -2.34
N ASP A 116 -2.78 13.65 -1.90
CA ASP A 116 -2.00 12.98 -0.87
C ASP A 116 -2.72 13.07 0.47
N ILE A 117 -2.77 11.98 1.21
CA ILE A 117 -3.23 11.97 2.59
C ILE A 117 -2.11 12.59 3.44
N ILE A 118 -2.33 13.79 3.97
CA ILE A 118 -1.34 14.53 4.76
C ILE A 118 -1.60 14.47 6.26
N ALA A 119 -2.83 14.15 6.67
CA ALA A 119 -3.16 13.98 8.08
C ALA A 119 -4.40 13.11 8.29
N LEU A 120 -4.56 12.64 9.53
CA LEU A 120 -5.80 12.12 10.08
C LEU A 120 -6.24 13.02 11.24
N VAL A 121 -7.53 13.32 11.28
CA VAL A 121 -8.15 14.06 12.38
C VAL A 121 -9.17 13.19 13.10
N ASP A 122 -9.38 13.42 14.39
CA ASP A 122 -10.44 12.79 15.16
C ASP A 122 -11.81 13.47 14.94
N ALA A 123 -12.83 13.06 15.69
CA ALA A 123 -14.18 13.60 15.59
C ALA A 123 -14.28 15.07 16.02
N ASP A 124 -13.35 15.56 16.83
CA ASP A 124 -13.29 16.96 17.28
C ASP A 124 -12.47 17.84 16.33
N GLY A 125 -11.95 17.26 15.23
CA GLY A 125 -11.13 17.96 14.25
C GLY A 125 -9.66 18.15 14.68
N LYS A 126 -9.22 17.50 15.76
CA LYS A 126 -7.84 17.52 16.21
C LYS A 126 -6.98 16.63 15.30
N VAL A 127 -5.86 17.16 14.83
CA VAL A 127 -4.90 16.38 14.06
C VAL A 127 -4.19 15.38 14.98
N VAL A 128 -4.37 14.08 14.73
CA VAL A 128 -3.78 12.99 15.53
C VAL A 128 -2.64 12.28 14.83
N VAL A 129 -2.59 12.35 13.48
CA VAL A 129 -1.48 11.83 12.66
C VAL A 129 -1.17 12.82 11.55
N LYS A 130 0.12 12.99 11.23
CA LYS A 130 0.61 13.72 10.05
C LYS A 130 1.55 12.85 9.25
N TYR A 131 1.45 12.91 7.92
CA TYR A 131 2.34 12.25 6.98
C TYR A 131 3.13 13.30 6.19
N THR A 132 4.41 13.06 6.03
CA THR A 132 5.29 13.87 5.18
C THR A 132 5.93 12.96 4.13
N TYR A 133 5.95 13.43 2.90
CA TYR A 133 6.49 12.70 1.75
C TYR A 133 7.59 13.50 1.08
N ASP A 134 8.52 12.82 0.41
CA ASP A 134 9.37 13.45 -0.58
C ASP A 134 8.61 13.68 -1.90
N SER A 135 9.27 14.27 -2.88
CA SER A 135 8.68 14.57 -4.19
C SER A 135 8.23 13.33 -4.98
N TRP A 136 8.69 12.15 -4.60
CA TRP A 136 8.39 10.87 -5.24
C TRP A 136 7.35 10.04 -4.47
N GLY A 137 6.90 10.53 -3.32
CA GLY A 137 5.90 9.87 -2.50
C GLY A 137 6.45 8.92 -1.44
N LYS A 138 7.79 8.85 -1.28
CA LYS A 138 8.37 8.11 -0.17
C LYS A 138 7.97 8.77 1.15
N VAL A 139 7.50 7.97 2.09
CA VAL A 139 7.15 8.45 3.43
C VAL A 139 8.44 8.87 4.15
N VAL A 140 8.56 10.17 4.43
CA VAL A 140 9.70 10.75 5.15
C VAL A 140 9.46 10.72 6.66
N ALA A 141 8.22 11.04 7.08
CA ALA A 141 7.86 11.03 8.50
C ALA A 141 6.37 10.73 8.69
N VAL A 142 6.09 10.04 9.79
CA VAL A 142 4.75 9.89 10.37
C VAL A 142 4.84 10.45 11.78
N THR A 143 4.09 11.50 12.09
CA THR A 143 4.15 12.20 13.37
C THR A 143 2.76 12.42 13.95
N GLY A 144 2.68 12.84 15.22
CA GLY A 144 1.43 13.05 15.94
C GLY A 144 1.24 12.07 17.07
N GLU A 145 0.23 12.32 17.89
CA GLU A 145 -0.07 11.53 19.09
C GLU A 145 -0.35 10.05 18.81
N LEU A 146 -0.95 9.75 17.66
CA LEU A 146 -1.30 8.40 17.23
C LEU A 146 -0.44 7.89 16.06
N ALA A 147 0.76 8.47 15.85
CA ALA A 147 1.66 8.11 14.75
C ALA A 147 2.00 6.62 14.74
N ASP A 148 2.42 6.07 15.88
CA ASP A 148 2.90 4.68 16.01
C ASP A 148 1.76 3.65 16.09
N THR A 149 0.52 4.09 16.15
CA THR A 149 -0.67 3.24 16.23
C THR A 149 -1.53 3.41 14.98
N VAL A 150 -2.42 4.39 14.97
CA VAL A 150 -3.31 4.68 13.84
C VAL A 150 -2.52 5.06 12.58
N GLY A 151 -1.44 5.85 12.73
CA GLY A 151 -0.60 6.29 11.62
C GLY A 151 0.07 5.14 10.87
N VAL A 152 0.54 4.12 11.59
CA VAL A 152 1.13 2.91 10.98
C VAL A 152 0.05 2.00 10.40
N GLN A 153 -1.11 1.87 11.07
CA GLN A 153 -2.18 0.99 10.63
C GLN A 153 -2.95 1.53 9.42
N ASN A 154 -3.02 2.86 9.24
CA ASN A 154 -3.63 3.44 8.06
C ASN A 154 -2.75 3.19 6.81
N PRO A 155 -3.28 2.47 5.79
CA PRO A 155 -2.49 2.18 4.59
C PRO A 155 -2.60 3.27 3.52
N PHE A 156 -3.65 4.09 3.52
CA PHE A 156 -3.83 5.10 2.49
C PHE A 156 -2.96 6.32 2.74
N ARG A 157 -2.07 6.67 1.77
CA ARG A 157 -1.05 7.71 1.92
C ARG A 157 -0.91 8.57 0.66
N TYR A 158 0.25 8.57 0.03
CA TYR A 158 0.57 9.38 -1.16
C TYR A 158 -0.44 9.13 -2.29
N LYS A 159 -1.05 10.18 -2.82
CA LYS A 159 -2.13 10.17 -3.82
C LYS A 159 -3.32 9.28 -3.45
N GLY A 160 -3.52 9.01 -2.16
CA GLY A 160 -4.54 8.09 -1.70
C GLY A 160 -4.29 6.63 -2.07
N TYR A 161 -3.07 6.24 -2.43
CA TYR A 161 -2.72 4.86 -2.74
C TYR A 161 -2.53 4.03 -1.47
N TYR A 162 -2.77 2.73 -1.60
CA TYR A 162 -2.57 1.76 -0.53
C TYR A 162 -1.09 1.44 -0.36
N TYR A 163 -0.52 1.73 0.79
CA TYR A 163 0.88 1.51 1.12
C TYR A 163 1.07 0.21 1.90
N ASP A 164 1.93 -0.67 1.40
CA ASP A 164 2.36 -1.88 2.08
C ASP A 164 3.62 -1.59 2.89
N ASN A 165 3.48 -1.45 4.22
CA ASN A 165 4.59 -1.15 5.13
C ASN A 165 5.75 -2.15 5.04
N GLU A 166 5.44 -3.42 4.74
CA GLU A 166 6.40 -4.53 4.71
C GLU A 166 7.35 -4.45 3.51
N THR A 167 6.89 -3.84 2.43
CA THR A 167 7.66 -3.72 1.18
C THR A 167 8.07 -2.30 0.86
N GLY A 168 7.43 -1.31 1.48
CA GLY A 168 7.59 0.10 1.12
C GLY A 168 6.97 0.47 -0.24
N MET A 169 6.11 -0.39 -0.79
CA MET A 169 5.48 -0.18 -2.10
C MET A 169 4.04 0.28 -1.96
N TYR A 170 3.59 1.07 -2.92
CA TYR A 170 2.18 1.42 -3.11
C TYR A 170 1.50 0.43 -4.05
N TYR A 171 0.38 -0.13 -3.63
CA TYR A 171 -0.47 -1.00 -4.43
C TYR A 171 -1.51 -0.17 -5.21
N LEU A 172 -1.44 -0.24 -6.53
CA LEU A 172 -2.32 0.46 -7.46
C LEU A 172 -3.17 -0.54 -8.29
N LYS A 173 -3.63 -1.64 -7.68
CA LYS A 173 -4.36 -2.75 -8.30
C LYS A 173 -3.57 -3.48 -9.40
N SER A 174 -3.35 -2.84 -10.55
CA SER A 174 -2.66 -3.46 -11.70
C SER A 174 -1.15 -3.39 -11.62
N ARG A 175 -0.59 -2.62 -10.70
CA ARG A 175 0.87 -2.40 -10.57
C ARG A 175 1.25 -1.97 -9.16
N TYR A 176 2.55 -2.03 -8.88
CA TYR A 176 3.14 -1.49 -7.67
C TYR A 176 4.05 -0.30 -8.03
N TYR A 177 4.05 0.70 -7.16
CA TYR A 177 4.90 1.89 -7.25
C TYR A 177 5.86 1.90 -6.05
N VAL A 178 7.15 2.19 -6.32
CA VAL A 178 8.26 2.18 -5.34
C VAL A 178 8.89 3.56 -5.27
#